data_e5c493c5fb906d6f32e025bf647c1d1d
#
_entry.id   e5c493c5fb906d6f32e025bf647c1d1d
#
_cell.length_a   1.000
_cell.length_b   1.000
_cell.length_c   1.000
_cell.angle_alpha   90.00
_cell.angle_beta   90.00
_cell.angle_gamma   90.00
#
_symmetry.space_group_name_H-M   'P 1'
#
loop_
_entity.id
_entity.type
_entity.pdbx_description
1 polymer ?
#
loop_
_entity_poly.entity_id
_entity_poly.type
_entity_poly.pdbx_seq_one_letter_code
_entity_poly.pdbx_strand_id
1 'polypeptide(L)'
;MTRLQFPELLLATAGFFLGLSASIAMAAEPVVANPLTSPASVAQNPMQPMNPMNPMQPGGSSGQSQSDFPRDPEHGNLPVSPGMEDTYYSCTACHSAQTFAQQRLSDARWEYMWDWMIKEQGMPDYGDEMRQIILSYLQRHFSSER
;
A
#
# COMPACT_ATOMS: atom_id res chain seq x y z
N MET A 1 39.78 13.09 40.40
CA MET A 1 40.58 12.30 39.43
C MET A 1 40.40 10.84 39.78
N THR A 2 39.43 10.16 39.21
CA THR A 2 39.18 8.74 39.49
C THR A 2 39.09 8.03 38.15
N ARG A 3 40.16 7.28 37.85
CA ARG A 3 40.24 6.44 36.64
C ARG A 3 39.40 5.17 36.86
N LEU A 4 38.38 4.97 36.07
CA LEU A 4 37.71 3.67 35.95
C LEU A 4 38.48 2.81 34.94
N GLN A 5 39.13 1.77 35.45
CA GLN A 5 39.75 0.71 34.64
C GLN A 5 38.65 -0.29 34.23
N PHE A 6 38.52 -0.52 32.93
CA PHE A 6 37.75 -1.64 32.38
C PHE A 6 38.68 -2.85 32.23
N PRO A 7 38.33 -4.03 32.76
CA PRO A 7 39.08 -5.25 32.47
C PRO A 7 38.69 -5.79 31.09
N GLU A 8 39.70 -5.99 30.28
CA GLU A 8 39.60 -6.80 29.04
C GLU A 8 39.33 -8.26 29.42
N LEU A 9 38.19 -8.79 28.92
CA LEU A 9 37.91 -10.22 28.99
C LEU A 9 38.03 -10.81 27.58
N LEU A 10 39.23 -11.26 27.23
CA LEU A 10 39.53 -12.10 26.09
C LEU A 10 38.99 -13.51 26.39
N LEU A 11 37.97 -13.93 25.68
CA LEU A 11 37.54 -15.33 25.58
C LEU A 11 37.51 -15.74 24.12
N ALA A 12 38.61 -16.40 23.74
CA ALA A 12 38.70 -17.17 22.52
C ALA A 12 37.87 -18.46 22.66
N THR A 13 36.84 -18.63 21.87
CA THR A 13 36.22 -19.94 21.68
C THR A 13 36.31 -20.32 20.20
N ALA A 14 37.32 -21.17 19.90
CA ALA A 14 37.36 -21.94 18.68
C ALA A 14 36.25 -23.01 18.74
N GLY A 15 35.25 -22.91 17.92
CA GLY A 15 34.14 -23.87 17.79
C GLY A 15 33.98 -24.31 16.34
N PHE A 16 34.60 -25.39 16.04
CA PHE A 16 34.35 -26.54 15.18
C PHE A 16 33.05 -26.44 14.34
N PHE A 17 33.21 -26.08 13.05
CA PHE A 17 32.16 -26.21 12.05
C PHE A 17 32.23 -27.62 11.43
N LEU A 18 31.41 -28.55 11.95
CA LEU A 18 31.07 -29.77 11.20
C LEU A 18 30.07 -29.40 10.12
N GLY A 19 30.48 -29.58 8.89
CA GLY A 19 29.62 -29.43 7.73
C GLY A 19 28.51 -30.51 7.71
N LEU A 20 27.28 -30.04 7.73
CA LEU A 20 26.14 -30.87 7.41
C LEU A 20 25.60 -30.39 6.05
N SER A 21 26.05 -31.05 4.97
CA SER A 21 25.51 -30.86 3.63
C SER A 21 24.12 -31.48 3.59
N ALA A 22 23.09 -30.68 3.77
CA ALA A 22 21.72 -31.08 3.49
C ALA A 22 21.45 -30.92 2.00
N SER A 23 21.46 -32.01 1.27
CA SER A 23 20.95 -32.07 -0.11
C SER A 23 19.45 -31.80 -0.09
N ILE A 24 19.04 -30.63 -0.55
CA ILE A 24 17.64 -30.30 -0.80
C ILE A 24 17.25 -31.01 -2.10
N ALA A 25 16.59 -32.16 -2.01
CA ALA A 25 15.90 -32.78 -3.13
C ALA A 25 14.76 -31.84 -3.55
N MET A 26 14.86 -31.20 -4.70
CA MET A 26 13.75 -30.49 -5.35
C MET A 26 12.73 -31.57 -5.76
N ALA A 27 11.69 -31.72 -4.97
CA ALA A 27 10.49 -32.41 -5.39
C ALA A 27 9.79 -31.50 -6.41
N ALA A 28 9.82 -31.92 -7.68
CA ALA A 28 8.98 -31.32 -8.70
C ALA A 28 7.53 -31.61 -8.36
N GLU A 29 6.77 -30.59 -8.00
CA GLU A 29 5.33 -30.68 -7.85
C GLU A 29 4.68 -30.97 -9.21
N PRO A 30 3.75 -31.92 -9.30
CA PRO A 30 3.03 -32.16 -10.54
C PRO A 30 2.16 -30.94 -10.84
N VAL A 31 2.43 -30.32 -11.99
CA VAL A 31 1.55 -29.31 -12.59
C VAL A 31 0.20 -29.95 -12.82
N VAL A 32 -0.76 -29.66 -11.96
CA VAL A 32 -2.16 -30.01 -12.16
C VAL A 32 -2.63 -29.22 -13.38
N ALA A 33 -2.73 -29.91 -14.50
CA ALA A 33 -3.33 -29.38 -15.71
C ALA A 33 -4.77 -28.97 -15.42
N ASN A 34 -5.03 -27.68 -15.48
CA ASN A 34 -6.36 -27.09 -15.32
C ASN A 34 -7.18 -27.42 -16.57
N PRO A 35 -8.26 -28.25 -16.51
CA PRO A 35 -9.01 -28.67 -17.70
C PRO A 35 -10.04 -27.65 -18.14
N LEU A 36 -9.76 -26.35 -18.05
CA LEU A 36 -10.67 -25.27 -18.48
C LEU A 36 -10.06 -24.41 -19.58
N THR A 37 -9.45 -25.06 -20.57
CA THR A 37 -9.24 -24.39 -21.86
C THR A 37 -10.33 -24.89 -22.82
N SER A 38 -11.55 -24.49 -22.58
CA SER A 38 -12.56 -24.47 -23.63
C SER A 38 -12.18 -23.34 -24.60
N PRO A 39 -12.02 -23.60 -25.87
CA PRO A 39 -12.05 -22.57 -26.88
C PRO A 39 -13.50 -22.11 -27.03
N ALA A 40 -13.95 -21.29 -26.09
CA ALA A 40 -15.25 -20.65 -26.21
C ALA A 40 -15.13 -19.54 -27.23
N SER A 41 -15.66 -19.82 -28.41
CA SER A 41 -16.42 -18.92 -29.28
C SER A 41 -15.99 -17.45 -29.18
N VAL A 42 -15.13 -17.06 -30.11
CA VAL A 42 -15.16 -15.70 -30.60
C VAL A 42 -16.54 -15.52 -31.27
N ALA A 43 -17.53 -15.19 -30.44
CA ALA A 43 -18.79 -14.66 -30.95
C ALA A 43 -18.43 -13.33 -31.61
N GLN A 44 -18.35 -13.38 -32.95
CA GLN A 44 -18.32 -12.21 -33.77
C GLN A 44 -19.58 -11.42 -33.45
N ASN A 45 -19.40 -10.32 -32.71
CA ASN A 45 -20.47 -9.34 -32.57
C ASN A 45 -20.80 -8.82 -33.95
N PRO A 46 -22.05 -9.04 -34.46
CA PRO A 46 -22.49 -8.37 -35.69
C PRO A 46 -22.37 -6.88 -35.45
N MET A 47 -21.77 -6.16 -36.39
CA MET A 47 -21.67 -4.69 -36.38
C MET A 47 -23.01 -4.09 -35.94
N GLN A 48 -23.04 -3.59 -34.70
CA GLN A 48 -24.15 -2.75 -34.29
C GLN A 48 -24.05 -1.45 -35.10
N PRO A 49 -25.16 -1.00 -35.70
CA PRO A 49 -25.18 0.28 -36.39
C PRO A 49 -24.73 1.36 -35.43
N MET A 50 -23.78 2.19 -35.88
CA MET A 50 -23.29 3.34 -35.11
C MET A 50 -24.51 4.17 -34.68
N ASN A 51 -24.72 4.21 -33.37
CA ASN A 51 -25.66 5.14 -32.78
C ASN A 51 -25.22 6.57 -33.19
N PRO A 52 -26.13 7.41 -33.69
CA PRO A 52 -25.82 8.80 -33.97
C PRO A 52 -25.28 9.43 -32.70
N MET A 53 -24.17 10.16 -32.82
CA MET A 53 -23.48 10.88 -31.74
C MET A 53 -24.49 11.54 -30.81
N ASN A 54 -24.66 10.97 -29.64
CA ASN A 54 -25.35 11.66 -28.56
C ASN A 54 -24.51 12.88 -28.21
N PRO A 55 -25.08 14.12 -28.17
CA PRO A 55 -24.31 15.28 -27.72
C PRO A 55 -23.76 14.97 -26.37
N MET A 56 -22.47 15.25 -26.20
CA MET A 56 -21.67 15.08 -24.99
C MET A 56 -22.50 15.41 -23.74
N GLN A 57 -23.02 14.39 -23.09
CA GLN A 57 -23.61 14.51 -21.78
C GLN A 57 -22.43 14.61 -20.83
N PRO A 58 -22.25 15.71 -20.08
CA PRO A 58 -21.15 15.79 -19.15
C PRO A 58 -21.34 14.72 -18.08
N GLY A 59 -20.46 13.70 -18.16
CA GLY A 59 -20.09 12.82 -17.07
C GLY A 59 -21.19 12.08 -16.35
N GLY A 60 -21.61 10.95 -16.89
CA GLY A 60 -22.14 9.87 -16.08
C GLY A 60 -21.01 9.32 -15.19
N SER A 61 -20.85 9.89 -14.03
CA SER A 61 -19.95 9.42 -12.97
C SER A 61 -20.49 8.13 -12.40
N SER A 62 -19.98 7.01 -12.84
CA SER A 62 -20.18 5.73 -12.17
C SER A 62 -19.62 5.81 -10.76
N GLY A 63 -20.51 5.80 -9.75
CA GLY A 63 -20.27 5.27 -8.41
C GLY A 63 -19.06 5.81 -7.64
N GLN A 64 -18.80 7.10 -7.66
CA GLN A 64 -17.95 7.73 -6.65
C GLN A 64 -18.86 8.22 -5.55
N SER A 65 -18.75 7.62 -4.37
CA SER A 65 -19.07 8.33 -3.14
C SER A 65 -18.14 9.54 -3.10
N GLN A 66 -18.57 10.63 -3.73
CA GLN A 66 -17.91 11.92 -3.61
C GLN A 66 -18.07 12.29 -2.15
N SER A 67 -16.96 12.25 -1.41
CA SER A 67 -16.94 12.84 -0.08
C SER A 67 -17.50 14.25 -0.20
N ASP A 68 -18.47 14.61 0.62
CA ASP A 68 -19.11 15.95 0.70
C ASP A 68 -18.13 17.07 1.08
N PHE A 69 -16.84 16.77 1.11
CA PHE A 69 -15.77 17.68 1.47
C PHE A 69 -15.22 18.39 0.23
N PRO A 70 -15.02 19.71 0.31
CA PRO A 70 -14.29 20.45 -0.72
C PRO A 70 -12.90 19.83 -0.90
N ARG A 71 -12.33 19.99 -2.08
CA ARG A 71 -11.00 19.47 -2.38
C ARG A 71 -10.01 20.59 -2.56
N ASP A 72 -8.78 20.37 -2.07
CA ASP A 72 -7.70 21.32 -2.16
C ASP A 72 -6.75 20.97 -3.31
N PRO A 73 -6.73 21.76 -4.39
CA PRO A 73 -5.84 21.51 -5.53
C PRO A 73 -4.37 21.73 -5.20
N GLU A 74 -4.05 22.57 -4.21
CA GLU A 74 -2.67 22.81 -3.79
C GLU A 74 -2.09 21.61 -3.01
N HIS A 75 -2.95 20.87 -2.33
CA HIS A 75 -2.58 19.65 -1.59
C HIS A 75 -3.00 18.37 -2.32
N GLY A 76 -2.70 18.28 -3.62
CA GLY A 76 -2.95 17.07 -4.39
C GLY A 76 -4.42 16.69 -4.58
N ASN A 77 -5.31 17.65 -4.50
CA ASN A 77 -6.77 17.48 -4.62
C ASN A 77 -7.35 16.59 -3.51
N LEU A 78 -6.78 16.64 -2.32
CA LEU A 78 -7.26 15.91 -1.15
C LEU A 78 -8.53 16.54 -0.56
N PRO A 79 -9.42 15.76 0.08
CA PRO A 79 -10.58 16.28 0.81
C PRO A 79 -10.15 17.18 1.98
N VAL A 80 -10.70 18.39 2.06
CA VAL A 80 -10.40 19.35 3.14
C VAL A 80 -11.10 18.91 4.42
N SER A 81 -10.34 18.40 5.37
CA SER A 81 -10.83 18.01 6.69
C SER A 81 -9.65 17.91 7.68
N PRO A 82 -9.89 17.79 8.99
CA PRO A 82 -8.83 17.62 9.97
C PRO A 82 -7.90 16.45 9.61
N GLY A 83 -6.59 16.67 9.68
CA GLY A 83 -5.55 15.71 9.33
C GLY A 83 -5.11 15.73 7.85
N MET A 84 -5.72 16.56 6.99
CA MET A 84 -5.35 16.64 5.58
C MET A 84 -3.90 17.10 5.39
N GLU A 85 -3.53 18.21 6.01
CA GLU A 85 -2.18 18.78 5.88
C GLU A 85 -1.13 17.84 6.46
N ASP A 86 -1.39 17.29 7.65
CA ASP A 86 -0.50 16.32 8.29
C ASP A 86 -0.27 15.11 7.40
N THR A 87 -1.35 14.58 6.81
CA THR A 87 -1.27 13.47 5.86
C THR A 87 -0.52 13.85 4.60
N TYR A 88 -0.82 15.03 4.04
CA TYR A 88 -0.16 15.49 2.82
C TYR A 88 1.34 15.60 3.02
N TYR A 89 1.80 16.39 3.99
CA TYR A 89 3.22 16.64 4.18
C TYR A 89 4.00 15.40 4.62
N SER A 90 3.40 14.54 5.44
CA SER A 90 4.08 13.31 5.86
C SER A 90 4.21 12.30 4.72
N CYS A 91 3.17 12.12 3.92
CA CYS A 91 3.17 11.12 2.86
C CYS A 91 3.88 11.59 1.58
N THR A 92 3.79 12.90 1.25
CA THR A 92 4.38 13.41 0.00
C THR A 92 5.87 13.71 0.09
N ALA A 93 6.48 13.48 1.23
CA ALA A 93 7.93 13.55 1.36
C ALA A 93 8.67 12.56 0.42
N CYS A 94 8.05 11.44 0.06
CA CYS A 94 8.65 10.38 -0.75
C CYS A 94 7.90 10.07 -2.05
N HIS A 95 6.60 10.31 -2.12
CA HIS A 95 5.77 10.01 -3.30
C HIS A 95 4.62 11.01 -3.45
N SER A 96 3.93 11.00 -4.58
CA SER A 96 2.81 11.92 -4.80
C SER A 96 1.57 11.54 -3.97
N ALA A 97 0.72 12.53 -3.68
CA ALA A 97 -0.55 12.31 -2.99
C ALA A 97 -1.45 11.28 -3.70
N GLN A 98 -1.39 11.20 -5.02
CA GLN A 98 -2.16 10.25 -5.81
C GLN A 98 -1.84 8.80 -5.47
N THR A 99 -0.63 8.49 -5.00
CA THR A 99 -0.23 7.14 -4.63
C THR A 99 -1.11 6.56 -3.53
N PHE A 100 -1.46 7.34 -2.51
CA PHE A 100 -2.36 6.89 -1.44
C PHE A 100 -3.83 7.27 -1.71
N ALA A 101 -4.10 8.39 -2.36
CA ALA A 101 -5.45 8.87 -2.60
C ALA A 101 -6.29 7.97 -3.55
N GLN A 102 -5.63 7.15 -4.35
CA GLN A 102 -6.28 6.16 -5.22
C GLN A 102 -6.58 4.84 -4.51
N GLN A 103 -5.96 4.60 -3.38
CA GLN A 103 -6.15 3.36 -2.63
C GLN A 103 -7.55 3.30 -2.01
N ARG A 104 -8.06 2.09 -1.90
CA ARG A 104 -9.29 1.77 -1.16
C ARG A 104 -8.98 0.56 -0.30
N LEU A 105 -8.30 0.81 0.82
CA LEU A 105 -7.87 -0.23 1.75
C LEU A 105 -8.85 -0.32 2.92
N SER A 106 -8.98 -1.49 3.53
CA SER A 106 -9.68 -1.60 4.81
C SER A 106 -8.96 -0.80 5.91
N ASP A 107 -9.66 -0.47 6.96
CA ASP A 107 -9.09 0.29 8.08
C ASP A 107 -7.86 -0.46 8.67
N ALA A 108 -7.98 -1.76 8.88
CA ALA A 108 -6.87 -2.60 9.34
C ALA A 108 -5.68 -2.64 8.36
N ARG A 109 -5.96 -2.54 7.06
CA ARG A 109 -4.89 -2.51 6.04
C ARG A 109 -4.17 -1.17 6.03
N TRP A 110 -4.85 -0.05 6.32
CA TRP A 110 -4.22 1.25 6.52
C TRP A 110 -3.25 1.25 7.71
N GLU A 111 -3.64 0.62 8.83
CA GLU A 111 -2.74 0.46 9.98
C GLU A 111 -1.51 -0.37 9.65
N TYR A 112 -1.70 -1.48 8.95
CA TYR A 112 -0.59 -2.31 8.47
C TYR A 112 0.35 -1.52 7.54
N MET A 113 -0.19 -0.71 6.61
CA MET A 113 0.60 0.10 5.69
C MET A 113 1.42 1.16 6.41
N TRP A 114 0.88 1.78 7.46
CA TRP A 114 1.62 2.69 8.32
C TRP A 114 2.86 2.03 8.92
N ASP A 115 2.68 0.90 9.56
CA ASP A 115 3.77 0.14 10.17
C ASP A 115 4.80 -0.32 9.13
N TRP A 116 4.33 -0.75 7.97
CA TRP A 116 5.19 -1.18 6.88
C TRP A 116 6.02 -0.03 6.29
N MET A 117 5.42 1.16 6.15
CA MET A 117 6.15 2.35 5.68
C MET A 117 7.29 2.73 6.63
N ILE A 118 7.09 2.61 7.93
CA ILE A 118 8.14 2.89 8.91
C ILE A 118 9.22 1.80 8.89
N LYS A 119 8.82 0.53 8.94
CA LYS A 119 9.74 -0.59 9.12
C LYS A 119 10.52 -0.95 7.86
N GLU A 120 9.87 -0.87 6.70
CA GLU A 120 10.42 -1.39 5.45
C GLU A 120 10.74 -0.30 4.42
N GLN A 121 10.09 0.85 4.48
CA GLN A 121 10.28 1.92 3.50
C GLN A 121 11.05 3.13 4.06
N GLY A 122 11.42 3.09 5.33
CA GLY A 122 12.23 4.13 5.95
C GLY A 122 11.48 5.43 6.23
N MET A 123 10.15 5.40 6.31
CA MET A 123 9.36 6.54 6.77
C MET A 123 9.73 6.85 8.23
N PRO A 124 9.94 8.12 8.60
CA PRO A 124 10.16 8.47 10.00
C PRO A 124 8.99 8.06 10.89
N ASP A 125 9.28 7.62 12.12
CA ASP A 125 8.25 7.44 13.12
C ASP A 125 7.87 8.81 13.70
N TYR A 126 6.68 9.26 13.40
CA TYR A 126 6.14 10.55 13.85
C TYR A 126 5.47 10.49 15.23
N GLY A 127 5.44 9.31 15.86
CA GLY A 127 4.81 9.08 17.15
C GLY A 127 3.28 8.85 17.06
N ASP A 128 2.71 8.44 18.21
CA ASP A 128 1.32 7.97 18.27
C ASP A 128 0.28 9.05 17.94
N GLU A 129 0.51 10.29 18.32
CA GLU A 129 -0.42 11.40 18.05
C GLU A 129 -0.57 11.62 16.54
N MET A 130 0.53 11.77 15.84
CA MET A 130 0.54 11.97 14.40
C MET A 130 -0.01 10.74 13.67
N ARG A 131 0.33 9.54 14.14
CA ARG A 131 -0.23 8.29 13.62
C ARG A 131 -1.76 8.29 13.66
N GLN A 132 -2.35 8.68 14.79
CA GLN A 132 -3.81 8.73 14.93
C GLN A 132 -4.45 9.76 14.01
N ILE A 133 -3.87 10.95 13.89
CA ILE A 133 -4.36 12.01 13.00
C ILE A 133 -4.39 11.51 11.55
N ILE A 134 -3.27 10.99 11.07
CA ILE A 134 -3.11 10.56 9.69
C ILE A 134 -3.99 9.33 9.39
N LEU A 135 -3.98 8.31 10.23
CA LEU A 135 -4.81 7.13 10.03
C LEU A 135 -6.30 7.46 10.05
N SER A 136 -6.74 8.33 10.97
CA SER A 136 -8.14 8.78 11.01
C SER A 136 -8.55 9.49 9.72
N TYR A 137 -7.66 10.30 9.14
CA TYR A 137 -7.90 10.95 7.86
C TYR A 137 -7.98 9.94 6.71
N LEU A 138 -7.00 9.04 6.59
CA LEU A 138 -6.95 8.02 5.54
C LEU A 138 -8.15 7.08 5.60
N GLN A 139 -8.50 6.60 6.78
CA GLN A 139 -9.64 5.72 6.98
C GLN A 139 -10.96 6.44 6.68
N ARG A 140 -11.10 7.71 7.01
CA ARG A 140 -12.30 8.50 6.71
C ARG A 140 -12.55 8.67 5.22
N HIS A 141 -11.51 8.98 4.45
CA HIS A 141 -11.64 9.41 3.06
C HIS A 141 -11.28 8.35 2.03
N PHE A 142 -10.50 7.34 2.41
CA PHE A 142 -9.94 6.37 1.50
C PHE A 142 -10.12 4.91 1.95
N SER A 143 -10.95 4.67 2.95
CA SER A 143 -11.31 3.31 3.35
C SER A 143 -12.22 2.64 2.31
N SER A 144 -12.06 1.32 2.15
CA SER A 144 -12.99 0.48 1.40
C SER A 144 -14.26 0.11 2.19
N GLU A 145 -14.31 0.49 3.46
CA GLU A 145 -15.39 0.13 4.38
C GLU A 145 -16.45 1.24 4.53
N ARG A 146 -16.30 2.35 3.77
CA ARG A 146 -17.19 3.52 3.79
C ARG A 146 -17.61 3.94 2.39
#